data_1e56e1b7bc363bfa9e627f4cd8b6cfa5
#
_entry.id   1e56e1b7bc363bfa9e627f4cd8b6cfa5
#
_cell.length_a   1.000
_cell.length_b   1.000
_cell.length_c   1.000
_cell.angle_alpha   90.00
_cell.angle_beta   90.00
_cell.angle_gamma   90.00
#
_symmetry.space_group_name_H-M   'P 1'
#
loop_
_entity.id
_entity.type
_entity.pdbx_description
1 polymer ?
#
loop_
_entity_poly.entity_id
_entity_poly.type
_entity_poly.pdbx_seq_one_letter_code
_entity_poly.pdbx_strand_id
1 'polypeptide(L)'
;MRALRKIHQALVPGGVLLDMHPIPPPTRAEVGGRSLGEFDDAEFWEIVVATEAPLEATDLFALEGEIEFDWLERYDSGAELLEDLKSWEGLRVPRALATRIRKAEPPVDLWERVVLRSYRARR
;
A
#
# COMPACT_ATOMS: atom_id res chain seq x y z
N MET A 1 10.80 9.19 13.62
CA MET A 1 10.26 10.21 14.55
C MET A 1 10.43 11.64 14.09
N ARG A 2 11.55 11.95 13.48
CA ARG A 2 11.78 13.32 13.01
C ARG A 2 10.71 13.82 12.00
N ALA A 3 10.33 12.96 11.07
CA ALA A 3 9.30 13.30 10.08
C ALA A 3 7.94 13.54 10.74
N LEU A 4 7.56 12.71 11.71
CA LEU A 4 6.29 12.87 12.44
C LEU A 4 6.26 14.15 13.27
N ARG A 5 7.39 14.53 13.87
CA ARG A 5 7.48 15.80 14.61
C ARG A 5 7.28 17.00 13.69
N LYS A 6 7.86 16.96 12.50
CA LYS A 6 7.69 18.02 11.52
C LYS A 6 6.24 18.15 11.04
N ILE A 7 5.61 16.98 10.78
CA ILE A 7 4.19 16.95 10.41
C ILE A 7 3.34 17.52 11.53
N HIS A 8 3.59 17.10 12.76
CA HIS A 8 2.85 17.58 13.93
C HIS A 8 2.99 19.08 14.11
N GLN A 9 4.20 19.64 13.94
CA GLN A 9 4.45 21.07 14.04
C GLN A 9 3.78 21.86 12.94
N ALA A 10 3.63 21.28 11.75
CA ALA A 10 3.00 21.92 10.61
C ALA A 10 1.47 21.97 10.72
N LEU A 11 0.87 21.07 11.51
CA LEU A 11 -0.57 21.02 11.68
C LEU A 11 -1.06 22.07 12.66
N VAL A 12 -2.23 22.66 12.34
CA VAL A 12 -2.95 23.48 13.33
C VAL A 12 -3.35 22.63 14.52
N PRO A 13 -3.58 23.21 15.70
CA PRO A 13 -4.08 22.49 16.86
C PRO A 13 -5.34 21.69 16.52
N GLY A 14 -5.32 20.38 16.84
CA GLY A 14 -6.42 19.50 16.50
C GLY A 14 -6.49 19.12 15.02
N GLY A 15 -5.43 19.39 14.25
CA GLY A 15 -5.34 18.99 12.85
C GLY A 15 -5.32 17.47 12.67
N VAL A 16 -5.61 17.02 11.47
CA VAL A 16 -5.76 15.60 11.14
C VAL A 16 -4.64 15.14 10.22
N LEU A 17 -4.03 14.00 10.55
CA LEU A 17 -3.12 13.27 9.68
C LEU A 17 -3.86 12.05 9.14
N LEU A 18 -3.87 11.90 7.82
CA LEU A 18 -4.40 10.70 7.18
C LEU A 18 -3.24 9.80 6.77
N ASP A 19 -3.34 8.53 7.12
CA ASP A 19 -2.36 7.51 6.77
C ASP A 19 -3.05 6.38 6.03
N MET A 20 -2.57 6.07 4.84
CA MET A 20 -3.07 4.95 4.05
C MET A 20 -1.89 4.04 3.71
N HIS A 21 -2.04 2.75 4.00
CA HIS A 21 -1.02 1.78 3.66
C HIS A 21 -1.66 0.42 3.38
N PRO A 22 -0.96 -0.44 2.63
CA PRO A 22 -1.46 -1.80 2.38
C PRO A 22 -1.40 -2.66 3.63
N ILE A 23 -2.31 -3.65 3.68
CA ILE A 23 -2.38 -4.66 4.73
C ILE A 23 -2.57 -6.03 4.07
N PRO A 24 -2.32 -7.14 4.79
CA PRO A 24 -2.61 -8.48 4.26
C PRO A 24 -4.07 -8.63 3.83
N PRO A 25 -4.37 -9.51 2.88
CA PRO A 25 -3.50 -10.51 2.25
C PRO A 25 -2.57 -9.91 1.19
N PRO A 26 -1.60 -10.72 0.67
CA PRO A 26 -0.63 -10.23 -0.30
C PRO A 26 -1.25 -9.58 -1.53
N THR A 27 -0.54 -8.57 -2.06
CA THR A 27 -0.86 -7.93 -3.33
C THR A 27 -0.90 -8.97 -4.45
N ARG A 28 -1.86 -8.85 -5.35
CA ARG A 28 -2.02 -9.80 -6.45
C ARG A 28 -2.42 -9.10 -7.75
N ALA A 29 -2.16 -9.79 -8.85
CA ALA A 29 -2.66 -9.37 -10.16
C ALA A 29 -4.00 -10.06 -10.42
N GLU A 30 -4.93 -9.34 -11.05
CA GLU A 30 -6.26 -9.86 -11.37
C GLU A 30 -6.68 -9.49 -12.79
N VAL A 31 -7.53 -10.34 -13.37
CA VAL A 31 -8.23 -10.03 -14.61
C VAL A 31 -9.71 -10.36 -14.39
N GLY A 32 -10.57 -9.35 -14.49
CA GLY A 32 -12.01 -9.52 -14.30
C GLY A 32 -12.37 -10.06 -12.91
N GLY A 33 -11.64 -9.68 -11.88
CA GLY A 33 -11.85 -10.16 -10.52
C GLY A 33 -11.25 -11.51 -10.22
N ARG A 34 -10.58 -12.14 -11.19
CA ARG A 34 -9.95 -13.45 -11.05
C ARG A 34 -8.46 -13.30 -10.83
N SER A 35 -7.93 -13.88 -9.76
CA SER A 35 -6.51 -13.80 -9.44
C SER A 35 -5.65 -14.53 -10.46
N LEU A 36 -4.57 -13.87 -10.89
CA LEU A 36 -3.50 -14.48 -11.68
C LEU A 36 -2.42 -15.05 -10.77
N GLY A 37 -2.37 -14.61 -9.52
CA GLY A 37 -1.38 -15.01 -8.55
C GLY A 37 -0.95 -13.85 -7.68
N GLU A 38 -0.22 -14.19 -6.61
CA GLU A 38 0.27 -13.22 -5.65
C GLU A 38 1.72 -12.85 -5.92
N PHE A 39 2.06 -11.59 -5.64
CA PHE A 39 3.44 -11.12 -5.68
C PHE A 39 4.18 -11.58 -4.42
N ASP A 40 5.50 -11.64 -4.50
CA ASP A 40 6.34 -11.84 -3.33
C ASP A 40 6.58 -10.47 -2.69
N ASP A 41 5.87 -10.20 -1.62
CA ASP A 41 5.87 -8.92 -0.94
C ASP A 41 6.45 -8.98 0.48
N ALA A 42 7.18 -10.04 0.82
CA ALA A 42 7.75 -10.21 2.16
C ALA A 42 8.64 -9.02 2.57
N GLU A 43 9.55 -8.60 1.69
CA GLU A 43 10.41 -7.44 1.93
C GLU A 43 9.60 -6.14 1.97
N PHE A 44 8.61 -6.01 1.11
CA PHE A 44 7.71 -4.86 1.08
C PHE A 44 6.99 -4.71 2.42
N TRP A 45 6.51 -5.82 3.01
CA TRP A 45 5.86 -5.80 4.32
C TRP A 45 6.79 -5.35 5.44
N GLU A 46 8.05 -5.76 5.40
CA GLU A 46 9.04 -5.29 6.37
C GLU A 46 9.20 -3.77 6.30
N ILE A 47 9.21 -3.21 5.10
CA ILE A 47 9.28 -1.76 4.88
C ILE A 47 8.03 -1.07 5.43
N VAL A 48 6.85 -1.61 5.15
CA VAL A 48 5.58 -1.05 5.65
C VAL A 48 5.55 -1.04 7.18
N VAL A 49 5.88 -2.17 7.81
CA VAL A 49 5.91 -2.27 9.27
C VAL A 49 6.89 -1.27 9.88
N ALA A 50 8.09 -1.15 9.31
CA ALA A 50 9.10 -0.21 9.79
C ALA A 50 8.65 1.24 9.64
N THR A 51 7.92 1.56 8.56
CA THR A 51 7.42 2.91 8.30
C THR A 51 6.28 3.27 9.27
N GLU A 52 5.40 2.31 9.59
CA GLU A 52 4.25 2.55 10.45
C GLU A 52 4.59 2.53 11.95
N ALA A 53 5.63 1.84 12.35
CA ALA A 53 5.99 1.68 13.75
C ALA A 53 6.14 3.03 14.51
N PRO A 54 6.80 4.06 13.98
CA PRO A 54 6.89 5.35 14.68
C PRO A 54 5.52 6.00 14.91
N LEU A 55 4.60 5.90 13.95
CA LEU A 55 3.27 6.47 14.09
C LEU A 55 2.45 5.73 15.16
N GLU A 56 2.57 4.41 15.21
CA GLU A 56 1.88 3.60 16.22
C GLU A 56 2.42 3.83 17.62
N ALA A 57 3.71 4.16 17.74
CA ALA A 57 4.39 4.31 19.04
C ALA A 57 4.37 5.75 19.58
N THR A 58 4.04 6.74 18.76
CA THR A 58 4.14 8.15 19.17
C THR A 58 2.94 8.61 20.01
N ASP A 59 3.18 9.56 20.91
CA ASP A 59 2.12 10.24 21.65
C ASP A 59 1.65 11.53 20.97
N LEU A 60 2.24 11.88 19.84
CA LEU A 60 1.91 13.12 19.11
C LEU A 60 0.52 13.08 18.45
N PHE A 61 0.04 11.89 18.16
CA PHE A 61 -1.22 11.69 17.42
C PHE A 61 -2.10 10.67 18.13
N ALA A 62 -3.42 10.87 18.05
CA ALA A 62 -4.42 9.94 18.54
C ALA A 62 -5.19 9.35 17.37
N LEU A 63 -5.27 8.03 17.30
CA LEU A 63 -6.08 7.34 16.29
C LEU A 63 -7.57 7.63 16.56
N GLU A 64 -8.29 8.14 15.55
CA GLU A 64 -9.70 8.45 15.66
C GLU A 64 -10.59 7.62 14.77
N GLY A 65 -10.09 7.17 13.65
CA GLY A 65 -10.88 6.41 12.70
C GLY A 65 -10.05 5.47 11.86
N GLU A 66 -10.68 4.40 11.39
CA GLU A 66 -10.02 3.38 10.58
C GLU A 66 -11.05 2.70 9.70
N ILE A 67 -10.73 2.58 8.41
CA ILE A 67 -11.49 1.79 7.46
C ILE A 67 -10.56 0.94 6.62
N GLU A 68 -11.03 -0.23 6.20
CA GLU A 68 -10.31 -1.10 5.29
C GLU A 68 -11.12 -1.25 4.01
N PHE A 69 -10.43 -1.32 2.88
CA PHE A 69 -11.08 -1.48 1.58
C PHE A 69 -10.12 -2.08 0.56
N ASP A 70 -10.68 -2.56 -0.55
CA ASP A 70 -9.90 -3.04 -1.67
C ASP A 70 -9.52 -1.86 -2.55
N TRP A 71 -8.25 -1.83 -2.95
CA TRP A 71 -7.72 -0.86 -3.90
C TRP A 71 -7.38 -1.57 -5.20
N LEU A 72 -7.99 -1.12 -6.29
CA LEU A 72 -7.70 -1.65 -7.62
C LEU A 72 -7.05 -0.57 -8.46
N GLU A 73 -5.94 -0.91 -9.07
CA GLU A 73 -5.28 -0.06 -10.05
C GLU A 73 -5.29 -0.77 -11.39
N ARG A 74 -5.94 -0.17 -12.37
CA ARG A 74 -6.14 -0.79 -13.67
C ARG A 74 -5.09 -0.34 -14.67
N TYR A 75 -4.52 -1.32 -15.37
CA TYR A 75 -3.54 -1.11 -16.42
C TYR A 75 -4.10 -1.59 -17.75
N ASP A 76 -3.75 -0.87 -18.84
CA ASP A 76 -4.20 -1.21 -20.18
C ASP A 76 -3.60 -2.53 -20.67
N SER A 77 -2.46 -2.94 -20.10
CA SER A 77 -1.82 -4.22 -20.44
C SER A 77 -1.01 -4.75 -19.26
N GLY A 78 -0.72 -6.05 -19.29
CA GLY A 78 0.17 -6.67 -18.32
C GLY A 78 1.59 -6.12 -18.40
N ALA A 79 2.05 -5.76 -19.60
CA ALA A 79 3.38 -5.16 -19.78
C ALA A 79 3.49 -3.81 -19.05
N GLU A 80 2.45 -2.98 -19.08
CA GLU A 80 2.43 -1.71 -18.34
C GLU A 80 2.46 -1.93 -16.84
N LEU A 81 1.69 -2.91 -16.36
CA LEU A 81 1.71 -3.26 -14.93
C LEU A 81 3.12 -3.64 -14.48
N LEU A 82 3.77 -4.54 -15.22
CA LEU A 82 5.11 -5.00 -14.88
C LEU A 82 6.14 -3.87 -14.93
N GLU A 83 6.01 -2.96 -15.87
CA GLU A 83 6.89 -1.80 -15.98
C GLU A 83 6.75 -0.87 -14.77
N ASP A 84 5.52 -0.60 -14.36
CA ASP A 84 5.24 0.24 -13.20
C ASP A 84 5.79 -0.39 -11.91
N LEU A 85 5.66 -1.70 -11.75
CA LEU A 85 6.13 -2.41 -10.56
C LEU A 85 7.66 -2.39 -10.39
N LYS A 86 8.41 -2.10 -11.42
CA LYS A 86 9.87 -1.97 -11.32
C LYS A 86 10.30 -0.85 -10.36
N SER A 87 9.45 0.15 -10.17
CA SER A 87 9.72 1.26 -9.25
C SER A 87 9.32 0.95 -7.80
N TRP A 88 8.66 -0.17 -7.55
CA TRP A 88 8.20 -0.55 -6.21
C TRP A 88 9.32 -1.22 -5.43
N GLU A 89 9.66 -0.66 -4.28
CA GLU A 89 10.68 -1.20 -3.41
C GLU A 89 10.16 -2.41 -2.65
N GLY A 90 10.92 -3.51 -2.66
CA GLY A 90 10.61 -4.70 -1.88
C GLY A 90 9.56 -5.64 -2.46
N LEU A 91 8.93 -5.27 -3.58
CA LEU A 91 7.96 -6.13 -4.25
C LEU A 91 8.64 -6.91 -5.35
N ARG A 92 8.52 -8.24 -5.32
CA ARG A 92 9.08 -9.13 -6.33
C ARG A 92 7.98 -9.80 -7.11
N VAL A 93 8.22 -10.00 -8.40
CA VAL A 93 7.28 -10.69 -9.27
C VAL A 93 7.85 -12.06 -9.59
N PRO A 94 7.26 -13.15 -9.07
CA PRO A 94 7.67 -14.51 -9.45
C PRO A 94 7.63 -14.67 -10.97
N ARG A 95 8.59 -15.40 -11.51
CA ARG A 95 8.70 -15.57 -12.97
C ARG A 95 7.42 -16.11 -13.59
N ALA A 96 6.82 -17.12 -12.97
CA ALA A 96 5.59 -17.72 -13.46
C ALA A 96 4.43 -16.70 -13.47
N LEU A 97 4.35 -15.86 -12.45
CA LEU A 97 3.34 -14.79 -12.38
C LEU A 97 3.59 -13.76 -13.48
N ALA A 98 4.83 -13.33 -13.69
CA ALA A 98 5.17 -12.38 -14.75
C ALA A 98 4.73 -12.90 -16.12
N THR A 99 4.93 -14.19 -16.37
CA THR A 99 4.49 -14.82 -17.63
C THR A 99 2.97 -14.76 -17.76
N ARG A 100 2.24 -15.09 -16.72
CA ARG A 100 0.77 -15.02 -16.73
C ARG A 100 0.27 -13.59 -16.95
N ILE A 101 0.91 -12.63 -16.31
CA ILE A 101 0.54 -11.21 -16.46
C ILE A 101 0.75 -10.75 -17.91
N ARG A 102 1.89 -11.10 -18.53
CA ARG A 102 2.15 -10.70 -19.93
C ARG A 102 1.16 -11.30 -20.91
N LYS A 103 0.66 -12.51 -20.63
CA LYS A 103 -0.27 -13.22 -21.51
C LYS A 103 -1.73 -12.94 -21.21
N ALA A 104 -2.03 -12.21 -20.15
CA ALA A 104 -3.40 -11.97 -19.71
C ALA A 104 -4.14 -11.06 -20.70
N GLU A 105 -5.45 -11.31 -20.85
CA GLU A 105 -6.33 -10.44 -21.59
C GLU A 105 -6.47 -9.10 -20.88
N PRO A 106 -6.15 -7.98 -21.55
CA PRO A 106 -6.31 -6.66 -20.93
C PRO A 106 -7.80 -6.33 -20.69
N PRO A 107 -8.13 -5.47 -19.70
CA PRO A 107 -7.21 -4.82 -18.78
C PRO A 107 -6.74 -5.74 -17.67
N VAL A 108 -5.61 -5.40 -17.06
CA VAL A 108 -5.03 -6.13 -15.93
C VAL A 108 -5.04 -5.24 -14.70
N ASP A 109 -5.53 -5.77 -13.59
CA ASP A 109 -5.65 -5.02 -12.35
C ASP A 109 -4.59 -5.45 -11.34
N LEU A 110 -4.06 -4.46 -10.62
CA LEU A 110 -3.29 -4.69 -9.41
C LEU A 110 -4.25 -4.54 -8.24
N TRP A 111 -4.35 -5.57 -7.41
CA TRP A 111 -5.24 -5.57 -6.25
C TRP A 111 -4.43 -5.50 -4.96
N GLU A 112 -4.86 -4.60 -4.08
CA GLU A 112 -4.31 -4.48 -2.73
C GLU A 112 -5.44 -4.32 -1.73
N ARG A 113 -5.27 -4.91 -0.55
CA ARG A 113 -6.10 -4.56 0.60
C ARG A 113 -5.41 -3.42 1.33
N VAL A 114 -6.13 -2.35 1.61
CA VAL A 114 -5.55 -1.17 2.26
C VAL A 114 -6.35 -0.77 3.48
N VAL A 115 -5.68 -0.09 4.40
CA VAL A 115 -6.31 0.57 5.54
C VAL A 115 -6.06 2.06 5.44
N LEU A 116 -7.11 2.84 5.71
CA LEU A 116 -7.00 4.29 5.84
C LEU A 116 -7.31 4.63 7.30
N ARG A 117 -6.34 5.29 7.96
CA ARG A 117 -6.46 5.72 9.35
C ARG A 117 -6.44 7.23 9.44
N SER A 118 -7.25 7.77 10.33
CA SER A 118 -7.19 9.18 10.67
C SER A 118 -6.69 9.36 12.09
N TYR A 119 -5.73 10.27 12.23
CA TYR A 119 -5.11 10.60 13.51
C TYR A 119 -5.30 12.08 13.80
N ARG A 120 -5.60 12.41 15.03
CA ARG A 120 -5.67 13.80 15.46
C ARG A 120 -4.40 14.19 16.18
N ALA A 121 -3.85 15.35 15.81
CA ALA A 121 -2.68 15.89 16.48
C ALA A 121 -3.01 16.23 17.93
N ARG A 122 -2.21 15.71 18.87
CA ARG A 122 -2.31 16.03 20.30
C ARG A 122 -1.50 17.26 20.61
N ARG A 123 -1.90 17.93 21.68
CA ARG A 123 -1.20 19.10 22.22
C ARG A 123 -0.03 18.70 23.07
#